data_cce352c2c1a5ddf7bbc7d03f0a155379
#
_entry.id   cce352c2c1a5ddf7bbc7d03f0a155379
#
_cell.length_a   1.000
_cell.length_b   1.000
_cell.length_c   1.000
_cell.angle_alpha   90.00
_cell.angle_beta   90.00
_cell.angle_gamma   90.00
#
_symmetry.space_group_name_H-M   'P 1'
#
loop_
_entity.id
_entity.type
_entity.pdbx_description
1 polymer ?
#
loop_
_entity_poly.entity_id
_entity_poly.type
_entity_poly.pdbx_seq_one_letter_code
_entity_poly.pdbx_strand_id
1 'polypeptide(L)'
;MTTIYVVDAFTTKPNTGNRAGVVLDADHLTTQEMQDIAAFAGYSETAFVLSPKDQSHDIHVRYFTPTHEVPICGHATIATHFLRATTGHQSDYPLIAKTGAGHLPVSIFGSSKELLVKMTQGRVEFLSPFNESQRTELASALGVSESDFADLPIQVVTTGHSKVMVPMLSRNKLDELI
;
A
#
# COMPACT_ATOMS: atom_id res chain seq x y z
N MET A 1 10.65 10.54 21.70
CA MET A 1 10.82 11.17 20.37
C MET A 1 10.62 10.04 19.35
N THR A 2 9.67 10.17 18.43
CA THR A 2 9.37 9.14 17.42
C THR A 2 10.24 9.36 16.18
N THR A 3 10.92 8.32 15.72
CA THR A 3 11.76 8.38 14.52
C THR A 3 10.95 7.91 13.31
N ILE A 4 10.91 8.74 12.27
CA ILE A 4 10.34 8.38 10.97
C ILE A 4 11.49 8.14 10.00
N TYR A 5 11.58 6.93 9.50
CA TYR A 5 12.49 6.60 8.41
C TYR A 5 11.81 6.87 7.08
N VAL A 6 12.58 7.24 6.07
CA VAL A 6 12.09 7.49 4.71
C VAL A 6 12.72 6.47 3.79
N VAL A 7 11.89 5.69 3.10
CA VAL A 7 12.33 4.61 2.23
C VAL A 7 11.66 4.71 0.87
N ASP A 8 12.46 4.70 -0.20
CA ASP A 8 11.98 4.66 -1.58
C ASP A 8 11.84 3.18 -2.00
N ALA A 9 10.61 2.68 -2.14
CA ALA A 9 10.34 1.33 -2.62
C ALA A 9 10.41 1.23 -4.15
N PHE A 10 10.66 0.02 -4.67
CA PHE A 10 10.71 -0.31 -6.10
C PHE A 10 11.81 0.42 -6.90
N THR A 11 12.93 0.72 -6.25
CA THR A 11 14.07 1.35 -6.90
C THR A 11 15.39 0.91 -6.28
N THR A 12 16.46 1.05 -7.05
CA THR A 12 17.85 0.92 -6.59
C THR A 12 18.57 2.27 -6.52
N LYS A 13 17.86 3.36 -6.88
CA LYS A 13 18.44 4.71 -6.91
C LYS A 13 17.63 5.63 -5.96
N PRO A 14 18.29 6.40 -5.08
CA PRO A 14 17.61 7.36 -4.21
C PRO A 14 16.72 8.33 -5.00
N ASN A 15 15.57 8.67 -4.44
CA ASN A 15 14.60 9.64 -4.99
C ASN A 15 13.97 9.25 -6.35
N THR A 16 13.99 7.96 -6.73
CA THR A 16 13.38 7.49 -7.99
C THR A 16 12.31 6.42 -7.77
N GLY A 17 12.06 6.04 -6.52
CA GLY A 17 11.07 5.03 -6.15
C GLY A 17 9.76 5.63 -5.65
N ASN A 18 8.91 4.75 -5.13
CA ASN A 18 7.69 5.14 -4.42
C ASN A 18 8.01 5.29 -2.93
N ARG A 19 7.95 6.52 -2.45
CA ARG A 19 8.40 6.92 -1.11
C ARG A 19 7.36 6.62 -0.06
N ALA A 20 7.79 6.01 1.06
CA ALA A 20 6.97 5.80 2.24
C ALA A 20 7.70 6.26 3.51
N GLY A 21 6.93 6.74 4.48
CA GLY A 21 7.38 6.87 5.86
C GLY A 21 7.30 5.52 6.58
N VAL A 22 8.23 5.25 7.50
CA VAL A 22 8.21 4.03 8.32
C VAL A 22 8.59 4.38 9.76
N VAL A 23 7.74 3.99 10.71
CA VAL A 23 8.00 4.04 12.16
C VAL A 23 8.15 2.61 12.67
N LEU A 24 9.35 2.21 13.09
CA LEU A 24 9.67 0.82 13.48
C LEU A 24 9.21 0.45 14.90
N ASP A 25 8.96 1.43 15.75
CA ASP A 25 8.51 1.24 17.13
C ASP A 25 7.33 2.18 17.41
N ALA A 26 6.12 1.65 17.22
CA ALA A 26 4.89 2.42 17.33
C ALA A 26 3.97 1.96 18.47
N ASP A 27 4.40 1.02 19.32
CA ASP A 27 3.57 0.48 20.40
C ASP A 27 3.10 1.53 21.41
N HIS A 28 3.88 2.58 21.58
CA HIS A 28 3.59 3.69 22.50
C HIS A 28 2.64 4.75 21.91
N LEU A 29 2.29 4.64 20.61
CA LEU A 29 1.47 5.64 19.91
C LEU A 29 -0.01 5.24 19.92
N THR A 30 -0.86 6.23 20.13
CA THR A 30 -2.29 6.12 19.88
C THR A 30 -2.60 6.20 18.38
N THR A 31 -3.80 5.80 17.99
CA THR A 31 -4.25 5.94 16.59
C THR A 31 -4.22 7.38 16.12
N GLN A 32 -4.59 8.34 16.97
CA GLN A 32 -4.57 9.76 16.61
C GLN A 32 -3.13 10.26 16.42
N GLU A 33 -2.19 9.87 17.28
CA GLU A 33 -0.79 10.25 17.12
C GLU A 33 -0.16 9.66 15.86
N MET A 34 -0.51 8.42 15.48
CA MET A 34 -0.09 7.84 14.19
C MET A 34 -0.63 8.65 13.01
N GLN A 35 -1.91 9.06 13.07
CA GLN A 35 -2.52 9.89 12.04
C GLN A 35 -1.86 11.27 11.94
N ASP A 36 -1.59 11.91 13.06
CA ASP A 36 -0.94 13.24 13.12
C ASP A 36 0.50 13.17 12.58
N ILE A 37 1.23 12.10 12.91
CA ILE A 37 2.58 11.83 12.39
C ILE A 37 2.54 11.62 10.88
N ALA A 38 1.59 10.84 10.36
CA ALA A 38 1.44 10.61 8.93
C ALA A 38 1.08 11.90 8.17
N ALA A 39 0.18 12.71 8.73
CA ALA A 39 -0.18 14.02 8.19
C ALA A 39 1.02 14.98 8.15
N PHE A 40 1.79 15.04 9.24
CA PHE A 40 3.01 15.86 9.32
C PHE A 40 4.10 15.40 8.34
N ALA A 41 4.29 14.09 8.20
CA ALA A 41 5.27 13.50 7.30
C ALA A 41 4.96 13.78 5.82
N GLY A 42 3.66 13.86 5.44
CA GLY A 42 3.21 14.27 4.12
C GLY A 42 3.52 13.28 3.00
N TYR A 43 3.90 12.03 3.32
CA TYR A 43 4.07 10.97 2.33
C TYR A 43 2.72 10.40 1.94
N SER A 44 2.63 9.77 0.76
CA SER A 44 1.38 9.10 0.33
C SER A 44 0.89 8.14 1.40
N GLU A 45 1.79 7.35 2.00
CA GLU A 45 1.52 6.54 3.18
C GLU A 45 2.73 6.48 4.13
N THR A 46 2.40 6.35 5.42
CA THR A 46 3.34 6.05 6.50
C THR A 46 2.93 4.74 7.17
N ALA A 47 3.87 3.81 7.30
CA ALA A 47 3.70 2.54 7.97
C ALA A 47 4.16 2.63 9.44
N PHE A 48 3.38 2.05 10.34
CA PHE A 48 3.65 1.96 11.77
C PHE A 48 3.76 0.50 12.17
N VAL A 49 4.90 0.11 12.70
CA VAL A 49 5.17 -1.25 13.15
C VAL A 49 4.89 -1.36 14.64
N LEU A 50 4.05 -2.32 14.99
CA LEU A 50 3.68 -2.64 16.37
C LEU A 50 4.03 -4.09 16.67
N SER A 51 4.21 -4.39 17.95
CA SER A 51 4.39 -5.73 18.48
C SER A 51 3.14 -6.61 18.27
N PRO A 52 3.31 -7.93 18.09
CA PRO A 52 2.18 -8.84 18.02
C PRO A 52 1.44 -8.87 19.37
N LYS A 53 0.11 -8.91 19.29
CA LYS A 53 -0.74 -9.03 20.50
C LYS A 53 -1.08 -10.48 20.86
N ASP A 54 -0.83 -11.41 19.96
CA ASP A 54 -1.07 -12.83 20.11
C ASP A 54 -0.16 -13.63 19.18
N GLN A 55 -0.26 -14.95 19.19
CA GLN A 55 0.59 -15.87 18.40
C GLN A 55 0.12 -16.07 16.96
N SER A 56 -0.89 -15.35 16.49
CA SER A 56 -1.41 -15.50 15.12
C SER A 56 -0.56 -14.78 14.06
N HIS A 57 0.33 -13.90 14.49
CA HIS A 57 1.18 -13.07 13.63
C HIS A 57 2.49 -12.70 14.33
N ASP A 58 3.49 -12.37 13.55
CA ASP A 58 4.84 -12.03 14.05
C ASP A 58 4.98 -10.52 14.29
N ILE A 59 4.28 -9.70 13.50
CA ILE A 59 4.22 -8.24 13.66
C ILE A 59 2.84 -7.72 13.26
N HIS A 60 2.50 -6.52 13.74
CA HIS A 60 1.33 -5.79 13.28
C HIS A 60 1.76 -4.51 12.57
N VAL A 61 1.30 -4.28 11.36
CA VAL A 61 1.62 -3.07 10.58
C VAL A 61 0.33 -2.34 10.24
N ARG A 62 0.29 -1.04 10.57
CA ARG A 62 -0.80 -0.13 10.24
C ARG A 62 -0.30 0.91 9.24
N TYR A 63 -1.16 1.32 8.31
CA TYR A 63 -0.81 2.25 7.24
C TYR A 63 -1.72 3.45 7.25
N PHE A 64 -1.15 4.64 7.23
CA PHE A 64 -1.88 5.90 7.26
C PHE A 64 -1.48 6.77 6.07
N THR A 65 -2.48 7.26 5.33
CA THR A 65 -2.33 8.41 4.46
C THR A 65 -2.27 9.69 5.31
N PRO A 66 -2.00 10.87 4.76
CA PRO A 66 -2.11 12.11 5.52
C PRO A 66 -3.48 12.37 6.16
N THR A 67 -4.54 11.69 5.72
CA THR A 67 -5.93 11.99 6.13
C THR A 67 -6.66 10.82 6.80
N HIS A 68 -6.27 9.58 6.56
CA HIS A 68 -6.95 8.41 7.12
C HIS A 68 -6.09 7.15 7.08
N GLU A 69 -6.49 6.16 7.89
CA GLU A 69 -5.89 4.83 7.87
C GLU A 69 -6.41 4.01 6.67
N VAL A 70 -5.52 3.25 6.03
CA VAL A 70 -5.84 2.32 4.94
C VAL A 70 -5.51 0.87 5.35
N PRO A 71 -6.28 -0.12 4.87
CA PRO A 71 -6.13 -1.51 5.35
C PRO A 71 -4.80 -2.16 4.92
N ILE A 72 -4.23 -1.73 3.81
CA ILE A 72 -2.98 -2.26 3.25
C ILE A 72 -2.36 -1.24 2.30
N CYS A 73 -1.03 -1.21 2.25
CA CYS A 73 -0.29 -0.44 1.27
C CYS A 73 0.93 -1.24 0.77
N GLY A 74 0.97 -1.53 -0.55
CA GLY A 74 2.01 -2.39 -1.14
C GLY A 74 3.42 -1.82 -0.99
N HIS A 75 3.66 -0.57 -1.45
CA HIS A 75 4.99 0.02 -1.40
C HIS A 75 5.46 0.29 0.04
N ALA A 76 4.56 0.72 0.94
CA ALA A 76 4.90 0.92 2.33
C ALA A 76 5.21 -0.41 3.06
N THR A 77 4.56 -1.53 2.67
CA THR A 77 4.94 -2.87 3.15
C THR A 77 6.35 -3.24 2.69
N ILE A 78 6.66 -3.08 1.41
CA ILE A 78 8.01 -3.35 0.87
C ILE A 78 9.06 -2.49 1.60
N ALA A 79 8.79 -1.18 1.75
CA ALA A 79 9.66 -0.25 2.46
C ALA A 79 9.91 -0.68 3.93
N THR A 80 8.84 -1.04 4.65
CA THR A 80 8.90 -1.47 6.05
C THR A 80 9.78 -2.70 6.23
N HIS A 81 9.56 -3.73 5.43
CA HIS A 81 10.28 -4.99 5.58
C HIS A 81 11.71 -4.92 5.06
N PHE A 82 11.97 -4.10 4.03
CA PHE A 82 13.33 -3.77 3.61
C PHE A 82 14.11 -3.06 4.74
N LEU A 83 13.50 -2.04 5.36
CA LEU A 83 14.13 -1.32 6.48
C LEU A 83 14.41 -2.26 7.65
N ARG A 84 13.43 -3.10 8.05
CA ARG A 84 13.61 -4.08 9.12
C ARG A 84 14.79 -5.01 8.85
N ALA A 85 14.88 -5.55 7.65
CA ALA A 85 15.97 -6.44 7.26
C ALA A 85 17.35 -5.75 7.30
N THR A 86 17.43 -4.48 6.90
CA THR A 86 18.68 -3.70 6.91
C THR A 86 19.08 -3.22 8.31
N THR A 87 18.13 -3.19 9.24
CA THR A 87 18.37 -2.80 10.64
C THR A 87 18.51 -3.97 11.61
N GLY A 88 18.74 -5.19 11.10
CA GLY A 88 19.06 -6.35 11.90
C GLY A 88 17.94 -7.36 12.13
N HIS A 89 16.78 -7.20 11.46
CA HIS A 89 15.63 -8.09 11.57
C HIS A 89 15.51 -9.09 10.41
N GLN A 90 16.59 -9.36 9.69
CA GLN A 90 16.58 -10.28 8.53
C GLN A 90 16.29 -11.74 8.96
N SER A 91 16.69 -12.14 10.15
CA SER A 91 16.46 -13.47 10.70
C SER A 91 14.99 -13.76 11.04
N ASP A 92 14.14 -12.73 11.08
CA ASP A 92 12.72 -12.86 11.41
C ASP A 92 11.88 -13.37 10.22
N TYR A 93 12.49 -13.58 9.04
CA TYR A 93 11.76 -13.97 7.82
C TYR A 93 11.91 -15.44 7.46
N PRO A 94 10.88 -16.09 6.85
CA PRO A 94 9.54 -15.52 6.54
C PRO A 94 8.72 -15.25 7.79
N LEU A 95 7.83 -14.25 7.73
CA LEU A 95 6.94 -13.87 8.83
C LEU A 95 5.51 -13.60 8.35
N ILE A 96 4.58 -13.57 9.30
CA ILE A 96 3.19 -13.18 9.09
C ILE A 96 2.99 -11.76 9.64
N ALA A 97 2.68 -10.81 8.75
CA ALA A 97 2.30 -9.46 9.13
C ALA A 97 0.78 -9.34 9.24
N LYS A 98 0.27 -8.94 10.41
CA LYS A 98 -1.10 -8.53 10.57
C LYS A 98 -1.29 -7.13 10.00
N THR A 99 -2.33 -6.93 9.23
CA THR A 99 -2.72 -5.65 8.62
C THR A 99 -4.23 -5.47 8.71
N GLY A 100 -4.75 -4.32 8.32
CA GLY A 100 -6.20 -4.11 8.19
C GLY A 100 -6.86 -5.00 7.13
N ALA A 101 -6.07 -5.51 6.16
CA ALA A 101 -6.52 -6.47 5.14
C ALA A 101 -6.36 -7.94 5.56
N GLY A 102 -5.95 -8.22 6.81
CA GLY A 102 -5.73 -9.57 7.35
C GLY A 102 -4.26 -9.92 7.55
N HIS A 103 -3.99 -11.21 7.65
CA HIS A 103 -2.66 -11.76 7.87
C HIS A 103 -1.96 -12.03 6.53
N LEU A 104 -0.83 -11.37 6.30
CA LEU A 104 -0.10 -11.42 5.03
C LEU A 104 1.28 -12.03 5.23
N PRO A 105 1.61 -13.11 4.52
CA PRO A 105 2.97 -13.64 4.49
C PRO A 105 3.93 -12.67 3.81
N VAL A 106 5.05 -12.38 4.47
CA VAL A 106 6.15 -11.59 3.93
C VAL A 106 7.42 -12.42 4.00
N SER A 107 8.21 -12.38 2.94
CA SER A 107 9.50 -13.07 2.85
C SER A 107 10.57 -12.12 2.34
N ILE A 108 11.81 -12.33 2.79
CA ILE A 108 12.98 -11.62 2.28
C ILE A 108 13.95 -12.65 1.70
N PHE A 109 14.48 -12.32 0.55
CA PHE A 109 15.46 -13.12 -0.19
C PHE A 109 16.69 -12.29 -0.49
N GLY A 110 17.82 -12.97 -0.69
CA GLY A 110 19.07 -12.33 -1.07
C GLY A 110 20.00 -12.06 0.11
N SER A 111 21.01 -11.26 -0.14
CA SER A 111 22.03 -10.87 0.84
C SER A 111 21.94 -9.37 1.15
N SER A 112 22.72 -8.90 2.10
CA SER A 112 22.77 -7.49 2.53
C SER A 112 22.97 -6.47 1.39
N LYS A 113 23.45 -6.89 0.23
CA LYS A 113 23.68 -6.01 -0.93
C LYS A 113 22.54 -6.04 -1.95
N GLU A 114 21.74 -7.14 -1.96
CA GLU A 114 20.64 -7.33 -2.91
C GLU A 114 19.48 -8.00 -2.17
N LEU A 115 18.71 -7.21 -1.42
CA LEU A 115 17.53 -7.67 -0.72
C LEU A 115 16.30 -7.53 -1.60
N LEU A 116 15.55 -8.61 -1.72
CA LEU A 116 14.24 -8.65 -2.37
C LEU A 116 13.17 -8.95 -1.32
N VAL A 117 12.22 -8.06 -1.18
CA VAL A 117 11.03 -8.25 -0.33
C VAL A 117 9.88 -8.77 -1.17
N LYS A 118 9.26 -9.86 -0.73
CA LYS A 118 8.05 -10.43 -1.33
C LYS A 118 6.91 -10.40 -0.31
N MET A 119 5.83 -9.74 -0.67
CA MET A 119 4.56 -9.77 0.06
C MET A 119 3.56 -10.64 -0.72
N THR A 120 2.86 -11.54 -0.03
CA THR A 120 1.73 -12.27 -0.60
C THR A 120 0.45 -11.52 -0.22
N GLN A 121 -0.25 -10.99 -1.21
CA GLN A 121 -1.53 -10.32 -1.02
C GLN A 121 -2.69 -11.33 -0.89
N GLY A 122 -3.85 -10.85 -0.49
CA GLY A 122 -5.09 -11.64 -0.46
C GLY A 122 -5.48 -12.15 -1.84
N ARG A 123 -6.49 -13.02 -1.87
CA ARG A 123 -7.06 -13.52 -3.13
C ARG A 123 -7.60 -12.35 -3.94
N VAL A 124 -7.36 -12.39 -5.26
CA VAL A 124 -7.97 -11.42 -6.18
C VAL A 124 -9.45 -11.72 -6.29
N GLU A 125 -10.29 -10.73 -6.05
CA GLU A 125 -11.73 -10.80 -6.22
C GLU A 125 -12.18 -9.72 -7.20
N PHE A 126 -13.02 -10.11 -8.16
CA PHE A 126 -13.64 -9.24 -9.14
C PHE A 126 -15.11 -9.08 -8.78
N LEU A 127 -15.55 -7.86 -8.51
CA LEU A 127 -16.96 -7.58 -8.27
C LEU A 127 -17.71 -7.49 -9.60
N SER A 128 -19.03 -7.40 -9.54
CA SER A 128 -19.85 -7.24 -10.75
C SER A 128 -19.42 -6.01 -11.56
N PRO A 129 -19.36 -6.13 -12.89
CA PRO A 129 -19.12 -4.98 -13.75
C PRO A 129 -20.14 -3.86 -13.54
N PHE A 130 -19.72 -2.63 -13.74
CA PHE A 130 -20.59 -1.46 -13.69
C PHE A 130 -21.66 -1.56 -14.79
N ASN A 131 -22.89 -1.23 -14.42
CA ASN A 131 -23.99 -1.06 -15.37
C ASN A 131 -23.88 0.27 -16.13
N GLU A 132 -24.74 0.50 -17.11
CA GLU A 132 -24.73 1.71 -17.94
C GLU A 132 -24.80 3.01 -17.10
N SER A 133 -25.71 3.08 -16.11
CA SER A 133 -25.84 4.24 -15.24
C SER A 133 -24.54 4.54 -14.46
N GLN A 134 -23.92 3.50 -13.91
CA GLN A 134 -22.65 3.65 -13.18
C GLN A 134 -21.50 4.06 -14.10
N ARG A 135 -21.48 3.59 -15.34
CA ARG A 135 -20.48 3.98 -16.34
C ARG A 135 -20.64 5.46 -16.73
N THR A 136 -21.88 5.90 -16.96
CA THR A 136 -22.18 7.32 -17.26
C THR A 136 -21.77 8.24 -16.10
N GLU A 137 -22.11 7.87 -14.86
CA GLU A 137 -21.72 8.62 -13.67
C GLU A 137 -20.20 8.68 -13.51
N LEU A 138 -19.50 7.57 -13.72
CA LEU A 138 -18.04 7.52 -13.66
C LEU A 138 -17.40 8.37 -14.76
N ALA A 139 -17.89 8.32 -16.00
CA ALA A 139 -17.40 9.16 -17.09
C ALA A 139 -17.53 10.65 -16.76
N SER A 140 -18.70 11.03 -16.24
CA SER A 140 -18.95 12.41 -15.77
C SER A 140 -17.99 12.82 -14.66
N ALA A 141 -17.76 11.94 -13.66
CA ALA A 141 -16.87 12.22 -12.55
C ALA A 141 -15.39 12.35 -12.96
N LEU A 142 -14.98 11.63 -14.01
CA LEU A 142 -13.63 11.70 -14.57
C LEU A 142 -13.46 12.80 -15.63
N GLY A 143 -14.54 13.47 -16.04
CA GLY A 143 -14.50 14.50 -17.08
C GLY A 143 -14.22 13.95 -18.48
N VAL A 144 -14.60 12.68 -18.75
CA VAL A 144 -14.39 12.00 -20.03
C VAL A 144 -15.71 11.56 -20.65
N SER A 145 -15.67 11.12 -21.92
CA SER A 145 -16.80 10.46 -22.59
C SER A 145 -16.77 8.95 -22.35
N GLU A 146 -17.92 8.28 -22.34
CA GLU A 146 -17.97 6.83 -22.30
C GLU A 146 -17.26 6.17 -23.51
N SER A 147 -17.17 6.86 -24.63
CA SER A 147 -16.42 6.44 -25.80
C SER A 147 -14.89 6.46 -25.59
N ASP A 148 -14.40 7.05 -24.50
CA ASP A 148 -12.98 7.02 -24.14
C ASP A 148 -12.61 5.75 -23.35
N PHE A 149 -13.61 4.97 -22.92
CA PHE A 149 -13.39 3.68 -22.27
C PHE A 149 -13.15 2.58 -23.32
N ALA A 150 -12.20 1.70 -23.02
CA ALA A 150 -11.97 0.51 -23.82
C ALA A 150 -13.11 -0.52 -23.64
N ASP A 151 -13.25 -1.43 -24.59
CA ASP A 151 -14.25 -2.53 -24.55
C ASP A 151 -13.80 -3.64 -23.58
N LEU A 152 -13.71 -3.27 -22.30
CA LEU A 152 -13.38 -4.13 -21.17
C LEU A 152 -14.29 -3.78 -19.98
N PRO A 153 -14.53 -4.71 -19.04
CA PRO A 153 -15.33 -4.41 -17.87
C PRO A 153 -14.73 -3.30 -17.00
N ILE A 154 -15.53 -2.30 -16.66
CA ILE A 154 -15.25 -1.41 -15.54
C ILE A 154 -15.80 -2.09 -14.30
N GLN A 155 -14.97 -2.38 -13.33
CA GLN A 155 -15.37 -3.11 -12.13
C GLN A 155 -14.45 -2.84 -10.95
N VAL A 156 -14.94 -3.12 -9.74
CA VAL A 156 -14.11 -3.12 -8.55
C VAL A 156 -13.31 -4.42 -8.51
N VAL A 157 -12.00 -4.28 -8.29
CA VAL A 157 -11.08 -5.39 -8.02
C VAL A 157 -10.44 -5.18 -6.67
N THR A 158 -10.32 -6.24 -5.87
CA THR A 158 -9.68 -6.16 -4.55
C THR A 158 -8.73 -7.33 -4.31
N THR A 159 -7.67 -7.03 -3.55
CA THR A 159 -6.76 -8.01 -2.92
C THR A 159 -6.62 -7.69 -1.42
N GLY A 160 -7.64 -6.99 -0.85
CA GLY A 160 -7.64 -6.45 0.52
C GLY A 160 -7.81 -4.93 0.58
N HIS A 161 -7.61 -4.22 -0.54
CA HIS A 161 -7.95 -2.81 -0.73
C HIS A 161 -8.58 -2.63 -2.10
N SER A 162 -9.88 -2.30 -2.12
CA SER A 162 -10.68 -2.20 -3.34
C SER A 162 -10.27 -1.03 -4.23
N LYS A 163 -10.19 -1.28 -5.54
CA LYS A 163 -9.92 -0.27 -6.58
C LYS A 163 -10.91 -0.43 -7.72
N VAL A 164 -11.40 0.68 -8.26
CA VAL A 164 -12.15 0.66 -9.52
C VAL A 164 -11.14 0.58 -10.66
N MET A 165 -11.24 -0.47 -11.47
CA MET A 165 -10.42 -0.63 -12.67
C MET A 165 -11.14 -0.01 -13.85
N VAL A 166 -10.54 1.05 -14.43
CA VAL A 166 -11.11 1.83 -15.53
C VAL A 166 -10.22 1.67 -16.76
N PRO A 167 -10.60 0.87 -17.76
CA PRO A 167 -9.82 0.70 -18.97
C PRO A 167 -10.03 1.89 -19.91
N MET A 168 -8.97 2.62 -20.24
CA MET A 168 -9.00 3.74 -21.19
C MET A 168 -8.52 3.33 -22.57
N LEU A 169 -9.13 3.88 -23.63
CA LEU A 169 -8.74 3.60 -25.02
C LEU A 169 -7.36 4.13 -25.38
N SER A 170 -6.94 5.23 -24.79
CA SER A 170 -5.66 5.83 -25.11
C SER A 170 -4.94 6.38 -23.88
N ARG A 171 -3.60 6.36 -23.96
CA ARG A 171 -2.75 6.96 -22.92
C ARG A 171 -2.98 8.47 -22.81
N ASN A 172 -3.19 9.17 -23.93
CA ASN A 172 -3.41 10.61 -23.90
C ASN A 172 -4.64 10.97 -23.05
N LYS A 173 -5.72 10.19 -23.19
CA LYS A 173 -6.93 10.39 -22.36
C LYS A 173 -6.68 10.11 -20.88
N LEU A 174 -5.83 9.13 -20.57
CA LEU A 174 -5.43 8.87 -19.19
C LEU A 174 -4.58 10.01 -18.61
N ASP A 175 -3.68 10.57 -19.42
CA ASP A 175 -2.80 11.67 -19.00
C ASP A 175 -3.56 13.01 -18.88
N GLU A 176 -4.76 13.14 -19.47
CA GLU A 176 -5.65 14.30 -19.37
C GLU A 176 -6.57 14.25 -18.13
N LEU A 177 -6.64 13.13 -17.41
CA LEU A 177 -7.44 13.02 -16.17
C LEU A 177 -6.85 13.91 -15.08
N ILE A 178 -7.71 14.68 -14.41
CA ILE A 178 -7.34 15.66 -13.38
C ILE A 178 -7.56 15.07 -11.98
#